data_06af1af25f341c7ea2d4306af0a93b0c
#
_entry.id   06af1af25f341c7ea2d4306af0a93b0c
#
_cell.length_a   1.000
_cell.length_b   1.000
_cell.length_c   1.000
_cell.angle_alpha   90.00
_cell.angle_beta   90.00
_cell.angle_gamma   90.00
#
_symmetry.space_group_name_H-M   'P 1'
#
loop_
_entity.id
_entity.type
_entity.pdbx_description
1 polymer ?
#
loop_
_entity_poly.entity_id
_entity_poly.type
_entity_poly.pdbx_seq_one_letter_code
_entity_poly.pdbx_strand_id
1 'polypeptide(L)'
;MAWSYSLKNLLTVFGVTILAVGSVECYQCTVQECQSTSCPGNTNVCTATNGCFNQIQKFDTPSLFTDHVFKQKGCTKESSSCSNHSFSATLGDQRRFTFENRCCKTDQCNKDDITSSPSSQANGVECPACYNEKSLSCSSVTTIKCTGKETKCIEFSGSTLAGLSSLLLYGKGCATENACNMQQNVLNGIQIKTSCTSPVSNNGNPTLKLMSSFPIVLLLLKVLL
;
A
#
# COMPACT_ATOMS: atom_id res chain seq x y z
N MET A 1 -1.48 55.35 -41.15
CA MET A 1 -1.80 55.21 -39.71
C MET A 1 -2.35 53.84 -39.29
N ALA A 2 -2.63 52.91 -40.19
CA ALA A 2 -3.17 51.58 -39.83
C ALA A 2 -2.14 50.57 -39.29
N TRP A 3 -0.84 50.74 -39.56
CA TRP A 3 0.18 49.79 -39.12
C TRP A 3 0.56 49.90 -37.62
N SER A 4 0.33 51.05 -37.00
CA SER A 4 0.65 51.27 -35.59
C SER A 4 -0.31 50.51 -34.63
N TYR A 5 -1.57 50.31 -35.03
CA TYR A 5 -2.52 49.58 -34.20
C TYR A 5 -2.31 48.06 -34.26
N SER A 6 -1.89 47.52 -35.40
CA SER A 6 -1.61 46.09 -35.57
C SER A 6 -0.41 45.66 -34.72
N LEU A 7 0.64 46.47 -34.67
CA LEU A 7 1.85 46.14 -33.91
C LEU A 7 1.62 46.21 -32.36
N LYS A 8 0.79 47.17 -31.90
CA LYS A 8 0.41 47.27 -30.47
C LYS A 8 -0.45 46.10 -30.06
N ASN A 9 -1.40 45.65 -30.86
CA ASN A 9 -2.22 44.50 -30.57
C ASN A 9 -1.41 43.20 -30.62
N LEU A 10 -0.43 43.06 -31.52
CA LEU A 10 0.47 41.93 -31.59
C LEU A 10 1.36 41.85 -30.36
N LEU A 11 1.91 42.98 -29.89
CA LEU A 11 2.73 43.06 -28.67
C LEU A 11 1.93 42.79 -27.40
N THR A 12 0.65 43.22 -27.32
CA THR A 12 -0.20 42.90 -26.18
C THR A 12 -0.61 41.42 -26.16
N VAL A 13 -0.91 40.82 -27.32
CA VAL A 13 -1.20 39.38 -27.40
C VAL A 13 0.03 38.54 -27.03
N PHE A 14 1.25 38.91 -27.51
CA PHE A 14 2.48 38.25 -27.13
C PHE A 14 2.80 38.46 -25.64
N GLY A 15 2.58 39.62 -25.07
CA GLY A 15 2.76 39.92 -23.65
C GLY A 15 1.83 39.10 -22.75
N VAL A 16 0.57 38.96 -23.15
CA VAL A 16 -0.42 38.14 -22.42
C VAL A 16 -0.14 36.64 -22.55
N THR A 17 0.32 36.17 -23.70
CA THR A 17 0.69 34.75 -23.90
C THR A 17 1.97 34.38 -23.14
N ILE A 18 2.92 35.27 -22.97
CA ILE A 18 4.13 35.03 -22.14
C ILE A 18 3.79 34.99 -20.65
N LEU A 19 2.80 35.77 -20.19
CA LEU A 19 2.33 35.73 -18.80
C LEU A 19 1.45 34.52 -18.49
N ALA A 20 0.96 33.82 -19.53
CA ALA A 20 0.18 32.57 -19.37
C ALA A 20 1.03 31.28 -19.40
N VAL A 21 2.35 31.39 -19.48
CA VAL A 21 3.23 30.26 -19.13
C VAL A 21 3.10 30.12 -17.62
N GLY A 22 2.19 29.24 -17.20
CA GLY A 22 1.91 28.98 -15.81
C GLY A 22 3.20 28.75 -15.04
N SER A 23 3.43 29.51 -13.98
CA SER A 23 4.50 29.26 -13.06
C SER A 23 4.35 27.82 -12.57
N VAL A 24 5.33 26.97 -12.89
CA VAL A 24 5.37 25.63 -12.32
C VAL A 24 5.57 25.84 -10.82
N GLU A 25 4.52 25.56 -10.04
CA GLU A 25 4.62 25.61 -8.58
C GLU A 25 5.62 24.56 -8.13
N CYS A 26 6.68 24.99 -7.44
CA CYS A 26 7.67 24.12 -6.84
C CYS A 26 7.50 24.16 -5.31
N TYR A 27 7.42 22.97 -4.70
CA TYR A 27 7.24 22.82 -3.25
C TYR A 27 8.57 22.44 -2.60
N GLN A 28 8.87 23.05 -1.47
CA GLN A 28 9.98 22.62 -0.61
C GLN A 28 9.53 21.47 0.28
N CYS A 29 10.22 20.35 0.22
CA CYS A 29 9.89 19.15 0.98
C CYS A 29 11.00 18.82 1.97
N THR A 30 10.63 18.42 3.17
CA THR A 30 11.56 17.85 4.15
C THR A 30 12.06 16.48 3.67
N VAL A 31 13.38 16.26 3.71
CA VAL A 31 14.01 14.98 3.36
C VAL A 31 14.53 14.31 4.63
N GLN A 32 14.08 13.08 4.88
CA GLN A 32 14.54 12.28 5.99
C GLN A 32 14.35 10.80 5.65
N GLU A 33 15.30 9.97 6.03
CA GLU A 33 15.19 8.52 5.95
C GLU A 33 15.77 7.92 7.22
N CYS A 34 15.04 7.02 7.87
CA CYS A 34 15.53 6.30 9.02
C CYS A 34 14.81 4.96 9.23
N GLN A 35 15.49 4.05 9.92
CA GLN A 35 15.01 2.72 10.27
C GLN A 35 14.75 2.62 11.79
N SER A 36 14.05 3.61 12.34
CA SER A 36 13.79 3.70 13.79
C SER A 36 12.47 4.37 14.08
N THR A 37 11.93 4.12 15.26
CA THR A 37 10.75 4.83 15.78
C THR A 37 11.02 6.32 16.00
N SER A 38 12.29 6.68 16.29
CA SER A 38 12.74 8.05 16.50
C SER A 38 13.84 8.39 15.50
N CYS A 39 13.55 9.28 14.56
CA CYS A 39 14.52 9.74 13.58
C CYS A 39 15.42 10.85 14.12
N PRO A 40 16.71 10.91 13.74
CA PRO A 40 17.58 12.01 14.10
C PRO A 40 17.04 13.35 13.56
N GLY A 41 17.26 14.42 14.28
CA GLY A 41 16.70 15.75 13.97
C GLY A 41 17.29 16.45 12.75
N ASN A 42 18.27 15.89 12.07
CA ASN A 42 18.88 16.49 10.88
C ASN A 42 17.96 16.23 9.67
N THR A 43 17.33 17.28 9.19
CA THR A 43 16.49 17.25 7.99
C THR A 43 17.12 18.09 6.88
N ASN A 44 17.26 17.49 5.71
CA ASN A 44 17.57 18.19 4.48
C ASN A 44 16.28 18.68 3.81
N VAL A 45 16.41 19.49 2.76
CA VAL A 45 15.30 19.99 1.98
C VAL A 45 15.55 19.69 0.51
N CYS A 46 14.51 19.28 -0.21
CA CYS A 46 14.51 19.17 -1.67
C CYS A 46 13.35 19.97 -2.25
N THR A 47 13.39 20.22 -3.55
CA THR A 47 12.35 20.94 -4.29
C THR A 47 11.69 20.01 -5.30
N ALA A 48 10.36 19.98 -5.34
CA ALA A 48 9.57 19.16 -6.24
C ALA A 48 8.41 19.92 -6.88
N THR A 49 8.10 19.59 -8.12
CA THR A 49 6.91 20.08 -8.84
C THR A 49 5.66 19.24 -8.57
N ASN A 50 5.84 17.95 -8.24
CA ASN A 50 4.74 17.00 -8.06
C ASN A 50 4.29 16.83 -6.60
N GLY A 51 4.93 17.53 -5.66
CA GLY A 51 4.62 17.54 -4.23
C GLY A 51 5.60 16.76 -3.37
N CYS A 52 5.33 16.76 -2.08
CA CYS A 52 6.11 16.09 -1.05
C CYS A 52 5.44 14.78 -0.64
N PHE A 53 6.25 13.79 -0.25
CA PHE A 53 5.72 12.57 0.36
C PHE A 53 6.25 12.37 1.78
N ASN A 54 5.45 11.65 2.57
CA ASN A 54 5.80 11.14 3.88
C ASN A 54 5.32 9.68 3.96
N GLN A 55 6.23 8.77 4.22
CA GLN A 55 5.98 7.34 4.23
C GLN A 55 6.42 6.70 5.52
N ILE A 56 5.59 5.83 6.07
CA ILE A 56 5.93 4.95 7.18
C ILE A 56 5.59 3.50 6.82
N GLN A 57 6.50 2.61 7.15
CA GLN A 57 6.31 1.17 7.10
C GLN A 57 6.66 0.61 8.46
N LYS A 58 5.81 -0.26 8.98
CA LYS A 58 6.01 -0.91 10.27
C LYS A 58 5.63 -2.37 10.18
N PHE A 59 6.48 -3.24 10.71
CA PHE A 59 6.19 -4.66 10.81
C PHE A 59 6.56 -5.17 12.20
N ASP A 60 5.57 -5.63 12.93
CA ASP A 60 5.74 -6.21 14.26
C ASP A 60 6.18 -7.67 14.11
N THR A 61 7.47 -7.96 14.23
CA THR A 61 8.01 -9.32 14.23
C THR A 61 8.83 -9.56 15.51
N PRO A 62 8.86 -10.80 16.06
CA PRO A 62 9.69 -11.13 17.20
C PRO A 62 11.13 -11.40 16.85
N SER A 63 11.47 -11.49 15.55
CA SER A 63 12.78 -11.95 15.16
C SER A 63 13.90 -10.97 15.50
N LEU A 64 15.15 -11.46 15.42
CA LEU A 64 16.43 -10.81 15.74
C LEU A 64 16.69 -9.45 15.03
N PHE A 65 15.82 -9.04 14.14
CA PHE A 65 15.89 -7.74 13.49
C PHE A 65 15.18 -6.71 14.38
N THR A 66 15.97 -5.96 15.13
CA THR A 66 15.49 -4.78 15.87
C THR A 66 14.96 -3.75 14.89
N ASP A 67 13.83 -3.14 15.23
CA ASP A 67 13.24 -1.98 14.53
C ASP A 67 12.82 -2.21 13.07
N HIS A 68 11.71 -2.89 12.88
CA HIS A 68 11.03 -3.01 11.60
C HIS A 68 10.17 -1.76 11.29
N VAL A 69 10.68 -0.59 11.60
CA VAL A 69 10.09 0.68 11.24
C VAL A 69 10.98 1.38 10.25
N PHE A 70 10.44 1.64 9.06
CA PHE A 70 11.11 2.44 8.05
C PHE A 70 10.30 3.70 7.81
N LYS A 71 10.92 4.86 7.96
CA LYS A 71 10.33 6.16 7.70
C LYS A 71 11.10 6.86 6.59
N GLN A 72 10.39 7.42 5.64
CA GLN A 72 10.97 8.16 4.54
C GLN A 72 10.13 9.38 4.22
N LYS A 73 10.78 10.53 4.06
CA LYS A 73 10.18 11.78 3.62
C LYS A 73 11.00 12.35 2.47
N GLY A 74 10.36 13.04 1.55
CA GLY A 74 11.10 13.67 0.45
C GLY A 74 10.22 14.27 -0.62
N CYS A 75 10.86 14.49 -1.75
CA CYS A 75 10.27 15.00 -2.97
C CYS A 75 9.75 13.86 -3.84
N THR A 76 8.54 14.02 -4.36
CA THR A 76 8.00 13.08 -5.36
C THR A 76 8.78 13.21 -6.67
N LYS A 77 9.18 12.09 -7.27
CA LYS A 77 9.88 12.08 -8.57
C LYS A 77 8.97 12.63 -9.66
N GLU A 78 9.54 13.32 -10.65
CA GLU A 78 8.78 13.93 -11.75
C GLU A 78 7.93 12.92 -12.53
N SER A 79 8.39 11.67 -12.66
CA SER A 79 7.69 10.59 -13.37
C SER A 79 6.58 9.91 -12.56
N SER A 80 6.42 10.25 -11.26
CA SER A 80 5.44 9.60 -10.38
C SER A 80 4.39 10.58 -9.88
N SER A 81 3.13 10.14 -9.85
CA SER A 81 2.07 10.91 -9.23
C SER A 81 2.19 10.81 -7.70
N CYS A 82 2.10 11.94 -7.01
CA CYS A 82 1.97 11.95 -5.57
C CYS A 82 0.56 11.51 -5.18
N SER A 83 0.42 10.36 -4.52
CA SER A 83 -0.87 9.80 -4.11
C SER A 83 -0.84 9.27 -2.70
N ASN A 84 -1.94 9.44 -1.99
CA ASN A 84 -2.13 8.82 -0.68
C ASN A 84 -2.40 7.33 -0.88
N HIS A 85 -1.64 6.50 -0.18
CA HIS A 85 -1.80 5.06 -0.23
C HIS A 85 -1.54 4.48 1.14
N SER A 86 -2.44 3.61 1.61
CA SER A 86 -2.25 2.92 2.89
C SER A 86 -2.83 1.53 2.83
N PHE A 87 -2.17 0.59 3.49
CA PHE A 87 -2.67 -0.75 3.69
C PHE A 87 -2.16 -1.32 5.02
N SER A 88 -2.88 -2.30 5.54
CA SER A 88 -2.45 -3.06 6.70
C SER A 88 -2.81 -4.53 6.55
N ALA A 89 -2.08 -5.37 7.26
CA ALA A 89 -2.37 -6.78 7.43
C ALA A 89 -2.06 -7.19 8.86
N THR A 90 -2.96 -7.96 9.47
CA THR A 90 -2.77 -8.63 10.76
C THR A 90 -2.69 -10.13 10.53
N LEU A 91 -1.53 -10.72 10.76
CA LEU A 91 -1.22 -12.13 10.54
C LEU A 91 -1.37 -12.94 11.84
N GLY A 92 -1.07 -14.23 11.80
CA GLY A 92 -0.99 -15.07 13.02
C GLY A 92 -0.08 -14.46 14.08
N ASP A 93 -0.27 -14.86 15.34
CA ASP A 93 0.41 -14.31 16.52
C ASP A 93 0.30 -12.79 16.68
N GLN A 94 -0.78 -12.21 16.14
CA GLN A 94 -1.05 -10.75 16.12
C GLN A 94 0.05 -9.93 15.43
N ARG A 95 0.82 -10.53 14.54
CA ARG A 95 1.85 -9.84 13.76
C ARG A 95 1.22 -8.88 12.79
N ARG A 96 1.54 -7.60 12.90
CA ARG A 96 0.94 -6.56 12.09
C ARG A 96 1.96 -5.93 11.15
N PHE A 97 1.57 -5.81 9.89
CA PHE A 97 2.25 -5.03 8.88
C PHE A 97 1.40 -3.81 8.50
N THR A 98 2.00 -2.64 8.52
CA THR A 98 1.34 -1.40 8.09
C THR A 98 2.24 -0.64 7.13
N PHE A 99 1.61 -0.06 6.13
CA PHE A 99 2.21 0.86 5.18
C PHE A 99 1.30 2.08 5.06
N GLU A 100 1.87 3.26 5.14
CA GLU A 100 1.15 4.50 4.88
C GLU A 100 2.05 5.50 4.17
N ASN A 101 1.58 5.99 3.03
CA ASN A 101 2.19 7.08 2.26
C ASN A 101 1.21 8.22 2.15
N ARG A 102 1.60 9.39 2.59
CA ARG A 102 0.84 10.64 2.46
C ARG A 102 1.56 11.57 1.51
N CYS A 103 0.78 12.19 0.65
CA CYS A 103 1.24 13.18 -0.29
C CYS A 103 0.59 14.53 -0.03
N CYS A 104 1.35 15.60 -0.21
CA CYS A 104 0.88 16.95 -0.06
C CYS A 104 1.59 17.92 -1.03
N LYS A 105 0.97 19.09 -1.28
CA LYS A 105 1.42 20.06 -2.28
C LYS A 105 1.45 21.47 -1.69
N THR A 106 2.17 21.63 -0.57
CA THR A 106 2.51 22.91 0.02
C THR A 106 3.91 22.83 0.62
N ASP A 107 4.55 23.95 0.85
CA ASP A 107 5.90 23.97 1.41
C ASP A 107 5.96 23.28 2.78
N GLN A 108 6.94 22.41 2.92
CA GLN A 108 7.23 21.63 4.14
C GLN A 108 6.03 20.87 4.73
N CYS A 109 5.03 20.56 3.93
CA CYS A 109 3.81 19.85 4.37
C CYS A 109 4.06 18.42 4.87
N ASN A 110 5.21 17.83 4.56
CA ASN A 110 5.65 16.52 5.03
C ASN A 110 6.56 16.60 6.27
N LYS A 111 6.64 17.75 6.95
CA LYS A 111 7.51 17.93 8.11
C LYS A 111 7.14 17.01 9.27
N ASP A 112 5.86 16.94 9.60
CA ASP A 112 5.37 16.16 10.72
C ASP A 112 5.37 14.65 10.42
N ASP A 113 5.55 13.84 11.46
CA ASP A 113 5.50 12.39 11.33
C ASP A 113 4.06 11.88 11.17
N ILE A 114 3.89 10.81 10.39
CA ILE A 114 2.63 10.09 10.33
C ILE A 114 2.42 9.39 11.67
N THR A 115 1.32 9.72 12.32
CA THR A 115 0.81 9.00 13.50
C THR A 115 -0.36 8.14 13.06
N SER A 116 -0.12 6.84 12.91
CA SER A 116 -1.18 5.86 12.57
C SER A 116 -1.46 4.98 13.77
N SER A 117 -2.71 4.99 14.23
CA SER A 117 -3.19 4.06 15.25
C SER A 117 -4.18 3.11 14.60
N PRO A 118 -3.84 1.83 14.42
CA PRO A 118 -4.75 0.87 13.85
C PRO A 118 -5.95 0.67 14.80
N SER A 119 -7.13 0.52 14.21
CA SER A 119 -8.34 0.21 14.99
C SER A 119 -8.22 -1.15 15.64
N SER A 120 -8.63 -1.25 16.90
CA SER A 120 -8.77 -2.53 17.65
C SER A 120 -10.20 -3.06 17.61
N GLN A 121 -11.15 -2.32 17.04
CA GLN A 121 -12.55 -2.73 17.01
C GLN A 121 -12.76 -3.86 16.01
N ALA A 122 -13.29 -4.99 16.45
CA ALA A 122 -13.65 -6.11 15.58
C ALA A 122 -14.71 -5.68 14.56
N ASN A 123 -14.57 -6.14 13.31
CA ASN A 123 -15.45 -5.78 12.20
C ASN A 123 -16.35 -6.92 11.72
N GLY A 124 -16.35 -8.06 12.44
CA GLY A 124 -17.19 -9.23 12.15
C GLY A 124 -16.60 -10.19 11.11
N VAL A 125 -15.45 -9.87 10.51
CA VAL A 125 -14.75 -10.76 9.59
C VAL A 125 -13.81 -11.67 10.37
N GLU A 126 -13.74 -12.96 9.98
CA GLU A 126 -12.81 -13.94 10.52
C GLU A 126 -11.99 -14.54 9.39
N CYS A 127 -10.68 -14.70 9.62
CA CYS A 127 -9.75 -15.24 8.64
C CYS A 127 -8.86 -16.34 9.22
N PRO A 128 -8.46 -17.32 8.40
CA PRO A 128 -7.36 -18.22 8.75
C PRO A 128 -6.11 -17.43 9.05
N ALA A 129 -5.39 -17.75 10.10
CA ALA A 129 -4.22 -17.01 10.55
C ALA A 129 -3.07 -17.92 10.95
N CYS A 130 -1.89 -17.56 10.53
CA CYS A 130 -0.63 -18.16 10.95
C CYS A 130 0.54 -17.23 10.64
N TYR A 131 1.71 -17.49 11.24
CA TYR A 131 2.93 -16.77 10.95
C TYR A 131 4.14 -17.69 11.07
N ASN A 132 5.10 -17.57 10.14
CA ASN A 132 6.34 -18.34 10.13
C ASN A 132 7.50 -17.51 9.54
N GLU A 133 8.66 -17.51 10.19
CA GLU A 133 9.87 -16.76 9.76
C GLU A 133 10.95 -17.63 9.11
N LYS A 134 10.71 -18.93 8.96
CA LYS A 134 11.72 -19.88 8.47
C LYS A 134 11.26 -20.66 7.25
N SER A 135 10.01 -20.55 6.87
CA SER A 135 9.40 -21.32 5.79
C SER A 135 8.34 -20.50 5.08
N LEU A 136 8.08 -20.82 3.82
CA LEU A 136 6.97 -20.27 3.03
C LEU A 136 5.65 -21.04 3.25
N SER A 137 5.48 -21.66 4.41
CA SER A 137 4.25 -22.37 4.81
C SER A 137 4.09 -22.36 6.32
N CYS A 138 2.86 -22.57 6.77
CA CYS A 138 2.55 -22.78 8.19
C CYS A 138 2.25 -24.25 8.48
N SER A 139 2.75 -24.75 9.59
CA SER A 139 2.44 -26.10 10.10
C SER A 139 1.06 -26.16 10.78
N SER A 140 0.59 -25.06 11.30
CA SER A 140 -0.73 -24.93 11.92
C SER A 140 -1.38 -23.61 11.55
N VAL A 141 -2.70 -23.62 11.42
CA VAL A 141 -3.51 -22.46 11.09
C VAL A 141 -4.60 -22.30 12.14
N THR A 142 -4.73 -21.11 12.72
CA THR A 142 -5.79 -20.72 13.64
C THR A 142 -6.78 -19.80 12.93
N THR A 143 -7.74 -19.25 13.67
CA THR A 143 -8.65 -18.23 13.16
C THR A 143 -8.48 -16.97 13.99
N ILE A 144 -8.44 -15.80 13.33
CA ILE A 144 -8.43 -14.51 13.99
C ILE A 144 -9.62 -13.66 13.56
N LYS A 145 -10.07 -12.80 14.49
CA LYS A 145 -11.10 -11.79 14.23
C LYS A 145 -10.42 -10.55 13.66
N CYS A 146 -10.88 -10.12 12.49
CA CYS A 146 -10.35 -8.93 11.83
C CYS A 146 -10.86 -7.64 12.48
N THR A 147 -10.08 -6.58 12.38
CA THR A 147 -10.39 -5.29 13.02
C THR A 147 -10.38 -4.15 12.02
N GLY A 148 -11.17 -3.10 12.30
CA GLY A 148 -11.21 -1.87 11.53
C GLY A 148 -11.49 -2.10 10.05
N LYS A 149 -10.58 -1.66 9.19
CA LYS A 149 -10.69 -1.74 7.72
C LYS A 149 -10.15 -3.04 7.11
N GLU A 150 -9.67 -3.99 7.91
CA GLU A 150 -9.16 -5.26 7.44
C GLU A 150 -10.30 -6.23 7.15
N THR A 151 -10.87 -6.16 5.94
CA THR A 151 -12.08 -6.90 5.52
C THR A 151 -11.79 -8.06 4.56
N LYS A 152 -10.54 -8.34 4.25
CA LYS A 152 -10.08 -9.44 3.39
C LYS A 152 -9.22 -10.41 4.17
N CYS A 153 -9.24 -11.68 3.76
CA CYS A 153 -8.27 -12.66 4.22
C CYS A 153 -7.07 -12.66 3.28
N ILE A 154 -5.87 -12.58 3.84
CA ILE A 154 -4.62 -12.47 3.09
C ILE A 154 -3.76 -13.71 3.29
N GLU A 155 -3.04 -14.07 2.24
CA GLU A 155 -1.83 -14.87 2.26
C GLU A 155 -0.66 -13.97 1.91
N PHE A 156 0.33 -13.93 2.78
CA PHE A 156 1.49 -13.06 2.73
C PHE A 156 2.76 -13.89 2.65
N SER A 157 3.64 -13.59 1.72
CA SER A 157 4.99 -14.14 1.67
C SER A 157 6.00 -13.02 1.49
N GLY A 158 7.12 -13.13 2.18
CA GLY A 158 8.22 -12.17 2.10
C GLY A 158 9.57 -12.88 2.05
N SER A 159 10.52 -12.32 1.33
CA SER A 159 11.88 -12.82 1.28
C SER A 159 12.88 -11.68 1.14
N THR A 160 14.03 -11.85 1.75
CA THR A 160 15.20 -11.01 1.49
C THR A 160 16.46 -11.85 1.42
N LEU A 161 17.39 -11.41 0.61
CA LEU A 161 18.75 -11.93 0.56
C LEU A 161 19.66 -10.84 1.10
N ALA A 162 20.02 -10.93 2.38
CA ALA A 162 20.95 -10.02 3.02
C ALA A 162 22.26 -10.75 3.33
N GLY A 163 23.22 -10.65 2.42
CA GLY A 163 24.53 -11.31 2.57
C GLY A 163 24.41 -12.84 2.60
N LEU A 164 24.91 -13.47 3.69
CA LEU A 164 24.84 -14.92 3.89
C LEU A 164 23.53 -15.41 4.53
N SER A 165 22.61 -14.50 4.87
CA SER A 165 21.35 -14.82 5.55
C SER A 165 20.18 -14.60 4.61
N SER A 166 19.31 -15.60 4.46
CA SER A 166 18.01 -15.47 3.81
C SER A 166 16.92 -15.39 4.86
N LEU A 167 16.11 -14.35 4.81
CA LEU A 167 14.89 -14.26 5.59
C LEU A 167 13.74 -14.75 4.72
N LEU A 168 12.96 -15.70 5.24
CA LEU A 168 11.70 -16.14 4.63
C LEU A 168 10.58 -15.82 5.59
N LEU A 169 9.58 -15.12 5.12
CA LEU A 169 8.39 -14.78 5.88
C LEU A 169 7.17 -15.36 5.20
N TYR A 170 6.30 -15.96 5.98
CA TYR A 170 5.01 -16.42 5.48
C TYR A 170 3.94 -16.20 6.55
N GLY A 171 2.74 -15.81 6.11
CA GLY A 171 1.64 -15.62 7.03
C GLY A 171 0.29 -15.62 6.34
N LYS A 172 -0.73 -15.87 7.13
CA LYS A 172 -2.14 -15.71 6.78
C LYS A 172 -2.82 -14.86 7.85
N GLY A 173 -3.87 -14.15 7.45
CA GLY A 173 -4.60 -13.32 8.39
C GLY A 173 -5.58 -12.37 7.73
N CYS A 174 -5.83 -11.25 8.39
CA CYS A 174 -6.70 -10.18 7.92
C CYS A 174 -5.92 -9.11 7.17
N ALA A 175 -6.54 -8.43 6.22
CA ALA A 175 -5.93 -7.30 5.53
C ALA A 175 -6.96 -6.30 5.01
N THR A 176 -6.50 -5.08 4.77
CA THR A 176 -7.23 -4.10 3.96
C THR A 176 -7.22 -4.51 2.51
N GLU A 177 -8.21 -4.10 1.73
CA GLU A 177 -8.32 -4.44 0.31
C GLU A 177 -7.10 -3.99 -0.51
N ASN A 178 -6.52 -2.84 -0.18
CA ASN A 178 -5.32 -2.32 -0.84
C ASN A 178 -4.06 -3.17 -0.60
N ALA A 179 -4.09 -4.10 0.36
CA ALA A 179 -3.02 -5.06 0.60
C ALA A 179 -3.08 -6.28 -0.33
N CYS A 180 -4.14 -6.44 -1.13
CA CYS A 180 -4.35 -7.61 -1.96
C CYS A 180 -3.55 -7.56 -3.27
N ASN A 181 -3.01 -8.73 -3.67
CA ASN A 181 -2.33 -8.92 -4.96
C ASN A 181 -1.16 -7.95 -5.21
N MET A 182 -0.43 -7.63 -4.14
CA MET A 182 0.75 -6.78 -4.22
C MET A 182 2.03 -7.58 -4.42
N GLN A 183 2.97 -6.95 -5.11
CA GLN A 183 4.37 -7.38 -5.14
C GLN A 183 5.23 -6.12 -5.08
N GLN A 184 5.91 -5.92 -3.95
CA GLN A 184 6.74 -4.73 -3.74
C GLN A 184 7.87 -4.98 -2.74
N ASN A 185 8.87 -4.10 -2.76
CA ASN A 185 9.92 -4.06 -1.76
C ASN A 185 9.48 -3.18 -0.60
N VAL A 186 9.65 -3.69 0.62
CA VAL A 186 9.32 -3.01 1.88
C VAL A 186 10.50 -3.07 2.84
N LEU A 187 10.50 -2.22 3.85
CA LEU A 187 11.49 -2.22 4.93
C LEU A 187 12.94 -2.30 4.40
N ASN A 188 13.21 -1.56 3.33
CA ASN A 188 14.53 -1.43 2.72
C ASN A 188 15.16 -2.78 2.28
N GLY A 189 14.38 -3.65 1.65
CA GLY A 189 14.95 -4.84 1.00
C GLY A 189 14.17 -6.14 1.14
N ILE A 190 13.04 -6.15 1.84
CA ILE A 190 12.17 -7.33 1.90
C ILE A 190 11.22 -7.28 0.69
N GLN A 191 11.32 -8.24 -0.20
CA GLN A 191 10.35 -8.40 -1.28
C GLN A 191 9.14 -9.15 -0.75
N ILE A 192 7.99 -8.50 -0.74
CA ILE A 192 6.70 -9.10 -0.35
C ILE A 192 5.84 -9.41 -1.55
N LYS A 193 5.07 -10.49 -1.43
CA LYS A 193 4.00 -10.87 -2.34
C LYS A 193 2.78 -11.24 -1.52
N THR A 194 1.62 -10.76 -1.94
CA THR A 194 0.35 -10.99 -1.24
C THR A 194 -0.70 -11.50 -2.21
N SER A 195 -1.62 -12.31 -1.70
CA SER A 195 -2.86 -12.69 -2.38
C SER A 195 -4.01 -12.67 -1.37
N CYS A 196 -5.21 -12.30 -1.82
CA CYS A 196 -6.37 -12.29 -0.95
C CYS A 196 -7.41 -13.31 -1.37
N THR A 197 -8.11 -13.83 -0.35
CA THR A 197 -9.29 -14.67 -0.51
C THR A 197 -10.49 -13.98 0.16
N SER A 198 -11.68 -14.32 -0.28
CA SER A 198 -12.89 -13.87 0.40
C SER A 198 -12.95 -14.47 1.81
N PRO A 199 -13.40 -13.72 2.82
CA PRO A 199 -13.65 -14.26 4.16
C PRO A 199 -14.61 -15.45 4.09
N VAL A 200 -14.42 -16.42 4.98
CA VAL A 200 -15.40 -17.50 5.15
C VAL A 200 -16.66 -16.85 5.74
N SER A 201 -17.75 -16.81 4.98
CA SER A 201 -19.04 -16.36 5.48
C SER A 201 -19.58 -17.38 6.47
N ASN A 202 -19.56 -17.03 7.75
CA ASN A 202 -20.21 -17.83 8.81
C ASN A 202 -21.74 -17.69 8.81
N ASN A 203 -22.34 -17.15 7.75
CA ASN A 203 -23.78 -17.25 7.56
C ASN A 203 -24.10 -18.72 7.26
N GLY A 204 -24.42 -19.46 8.34
CA GLY A 204 -24.84 -20.83 8.29
C GLY A 204 -26.09 -21.03 7.44
N ASN A 205 -25.87 -21.22 6.18
CA ASN A 205 -26.67 -22.03 5.30
C ASN A 205 -25.73 -22.50 4.19
N PRO A 206 -25.39 -23.79 4.12
CA PRO A 206 -24.78 -24.32 2.91
C PRO A 206 -25.86 -24.26 1.82
N THR A 207 -25.96 -23.13 1.14
CA THR A 207 -26.58 -23.15 -0.17
C THR A 207 -25.65 -24.03 -1.00
N LEU A 208 -26.02 -25.30 -1.11
CA LEU A 208 -25.57 -26.18 -2.15
C LEU A 208 -25.71 -25.37 -3.45
N LYS A 209 -24.59 -24.81 -3.95
CA LYS A 209 -24.53 -24.46 -5.36
C LYS A 209 -24.68 -25.78 -6.10
N LEU A 210 -25.92 -26.12 -6.40
CA LEU A 210 -26.25 -27.09 -7.39
C LEU A 210 -25.57 -26.59 -8.65
N MET A 211 -24.37 -27.09 -8.94
CA MET A 211 -23.82 -27.01 -10.30
C MET A 211 -24.90 -27.60 -11.20
N SER A 212 -25.53 -26.76 -11.98
CA SER A 212 -26.51 -27.16 -12.96
C SER A 212 -25.80 -28.01 -14.04
N SER A 213 -25.61 -29.26 -13.73
CA SER A 213 -25.24 -30.29 -14.72
C SER A 213 -26.45 -30.72 -15.57
N PHE A 214 -27.51 -29.89 -15.56
CA PHE A 214 -28.71 -30.13 -16.37
C PHE A 214 -28.49 -30.24 -17.89
N PRO A 215 -27.50 -29.58 -18.54
CA PRO A 215 -27.32 -29.80 -19.98
C PRO A 215 -26.80 -31.20 -20.35
N ILE A 216 -26.07 -31.87 -19.46
CA ILE A 216 -25.48 -33.17 -19.78
C ILE A 216 -26.49 -34.28 -19.70
N VAL A 217 -27.45 -34.22 -18.77
CA VAL A 217 -28.52 -35.25 -18.66
C VAL A 217 -29.49 -35.16 -19.83
N LEU A 218 -29.80 -33.95 -20.33
CA LEU A 218 -30.65 -33.78 -21.52
C LEU A 218 -29.99 -34.27 -22.82
N LEU A 219 -28.65 -34.21 -22.90
CA LEU A 219 -27.91 -34.73 -24.07
C LEU A 219 -27.89 -36.26 -24.11
N LEU A 220 -27.82 -36.90 -22.96
CA LEU A 220 -27.85 -38.38 -22.85
C LEU A 220 -29.24 -38.97 -23.16
N LEU A 221 -30.31 -38.23 -22.84
CA LEU A 221 -31.68 -38.67 -23.20
C LEU A 221 -31.99 -38.57 -24.71
N LYS A 222 -31.30 -37.70 -25.45
CA LYS A 222 -31.44 -37.57 -26.91
C LYS A 222 -30.69 -38.66 -27.71
N VAL A 223 -29.78 -39.39 -27.06
CA VAL A 223 -29.04 -40.50 -27.72
C VAL A 223 -29.72 -41.86 -27.51
N LEU A 224 -30.71 -41.94 -26.59
CA LEU A 224 -31.41 -43.15 -26.23
C LEU A 224 -32.86 -43.23 -26.78
N LEU A 225 -33.31 -42.23 -27.52
CA LEU A 225 -34.56 -42.19 -28.29
C LEU A 225 -34.25 -42.13 -29.80
#